data_89e4ccee6203f1c508c26541dd2cd50d
#
_entry.id   89e4ccee6203f1c508c26541dd2cd50d
#
_cell.length_a   1.000
_cell.length_b   1.000
_cell.length_c   1.000
_cell.angle_alpha   90.00
_cell.angle_beta   90.00
_cell.angle_gamma   90.00
#
_symmetry.space_group_name_H-M   'P 1'
#
loop_
_entity.id
_entity.type
_entity.pdbx_description
1 polymer ?
#
loop_
_entity_poly.entity_id
_entity_poly.type
_entity_poly.pdbx_seq_one_letter_code
_entity_poly.pdbx_strand_id
1 'polypeptide(L)'
;MTGAPLRDSLYLPSECEIITVTDLTPGEKLFRIRRADGLPLGHLPGQFVQVSLLGWGEAPISVASSPTRDGFFELGVRRAGTFTSAMHTLKAGDTLGIRGPFGRAFDLPRLRGQNLILISGGCGLAPMRSLIQYCEDRPAEFGSISILYGAKSPVDRLFKEELAAWDASARFACSMTVDNISGRDCFSGSVGLITALIPPLTFSPDTTIAAIVGPPAMYRAVIAELHKKGLPSDRIAVSLERQMRCGVGKCGHCSIEHLYCCQDGPVFWLNEIELLRGAL
;
A
#
# COMPACT_ATOMS: atom_id res chain seq x y z
N MET A 1 -11.53 17.57 38.81
CA MET A 1 -10.91 16.36 38.21
C MET A 1 -10.70 16.63 36.73
N THR A 2 -9.55 17.16 36.36
CA THR A 2 -9.14 17.36 34.96
C THR A 2 -8.62 16.04 34.45
N GLY A 3 -9.46 15.29 33.74
CA GLY A 3 -9.05 14.06 33.12
C GLY A 3 -7.94 14.34 32.11
N ALA A 4 -6.82 13.63 32.19
CA ALA A 4 -5.81 13.61 31.15
C ALA A 4 -6.50 13.34 29.79
N PRO A 5 -6.10 14.00 28.70
CA PRO A 5 -6.72 13.77 27.42
C PRO A 5 -6.52 12.30 27.03
N LEU A 6 -7.61 11.63 26.64
CA LEU A 6 -7.64 10.24 26.14
C LEU A 6 -6.88 10.05 24.81
N ARG A 7 -5.79 10.81 24.61
CA ARG A 7 -5.09 10.95 23.32
C ARG A 7 -4.37 9.69 22.83
N ASP A 8 -4.18 8.68 23.70
CA ASP A 8 -3.40 7.46 23.37
C ASP A 8 -4.21 6.17 23.44
N SER A 9 -5.53 6.24 23.30
CA SER A 9 -6.35 5.03 23.28
C SER A 9 -6.27 4.34 21.92
N LEU A 10 -5.81 3.08 21.90
CA LEU A 10 -5.85 2.23 20.69
C LEU A 10 -7.28 1.95 20.18
N TYR A 11 -8.30 2.28 20.99
CA TYR A 11 -9.71 1.93 20.73
C TYR A 11 -10.59 3.13 20.41
N LEU A 12 -10.17 4.34 20.72
CA LEU A 12 -10.96 5.54 20.45
C LEU A 12 -10.47 6.20 19.16
N PRO A 13 -11.36 6.37 18.17
CA PRO A 13 -10.99 7.05 16.93
C PRO A 13 -10.80 8.55 17.18
N SER A 14 -9.77 9.11 16.56
CA SER A 14 -9.61 10.56 16.44
C SER A 14 -10.46 11.07 15.30
N GLU A 15 -11.12 12.21 15.50
CA GLU A 15 -11.89 12.88 14.45
C GLU A 15 -10.95 13.44 13.37
N CYS A 16 -11.33 13.20 12.12
CA CYS A 16 -10.61 13.67 10.95
C CYS A 16 -11.59 14.23 9.92
N GLU A 17 -11.13 15.25 9.19
CA GLU A 17 -11.89 15.92 8.12
C GLU A 17 -11.38 15.46 6.76
N ILE A 18 -12.30 15.23 5.83
CA ILE A 18 -11.98 14.96 4.43
C ILE A 18 -11.73 16.30 3.72
N ILE A 19 -10.50 16.51 3.24
CA ILE A 19 -10.10 17.72 2.52
C ILE A 19 -10.57 17.65 1.05
N THR A 20 -10.27 16.50 0.39
CA THR A 20 -10.67 16.25 -1.00
C THR A 20 -11.01 14.79 -1.21
N VAL A 21 -11.86 14.54 -2.19
CA VAL A 21 -12.14 13.19 -2.72
C VAL A 21 -11.91 13.23 -4.22
N THR A 22 -11.08 12.32 -4.73
CA THR A 22 -10.73 12.23 -6.15
C THR A 22 -11.05 10.83 -6.66
N ASP A 23 -11.76 10.73 -7.77
CA ASP A 23 -11.98 9.45 -8.44
C ASP A 23 -10.68 9.00 -9.13
N LEU A 24 -10.18 7.83 -8.76
CA LEU A 24 -8.99 7.21 -9.40
C LEU A 24 -9.41 6.33 -10.57
N THR A 25 -10.45 5.54 -10.35
CA THR A 25 -11.08 4.64 -11.33
C THR A 25 -12.58 4.58 -11.04
N PRO A 26 -13.41 3.89 -11.85
CA PRO A 26 -14.82 3.68 -11.51
C PRO A 26 -15.06 2.98 -10.16
N GLY A 27 -14.07 2.26 -9.65
CA GLY A 27 -14.18 1.48 -8.40
C GLY A 27 -13.36 2.00 -7.23
N GLU A 28 -12.44 2.92 -7.46
CA GLU A 28 -11.52 3.41 -6.43
C GLU A 28 -11.53 4.94 -6.33
N LYS A 29 -11.52 5.44 -5.08
CA LYS A 29 -11.38 6.85 -4.73
C LYS A 29 -10.18 7.11 -3.84
N LEU A 30 -9.57 8.28 -4.00
CA LEU A 30 -8.54 8.81 -3.11
C LEU A 30 -9.17 9.84 -2.20
N PHE A 31 -9.04 9.61 -0.89
CA PHE A 31 -9.46 10.54 0.15
C PHE A 31 -8.23 11.21 0.74
N ARG A 32 -8.13 12.52 0.63
CA ARG A 32 -7.15 13.32 1.38
C ARG A 32 -7.79 13.79 2.66
N ILE A 33 -7.15 13.50 3.78
CA ILE A 33 -7.73 13.59 5.12
C ILE A 33 -6.76 14.36 6.01
N ARG A 34 -7.30 15.17 6.92
CA ARG A 34 -6.56 15.89 7.95
C ARG A 34 -7.16 15.58 9.31
N ARG A 35 -6.31 15.41 10.32
CA ARG A 35 -6.76 15.29 11.72
C ARG A 35 -7.33 16.61 12.20
N ALA A 36 -8.43 16.57 12.94
CA ALA A 36 -9.08 17.79 13.48
C ALA A 36 -8.18 18.55 14.49
N ASP A 37 -7.25 17.83 15.15
CA ASP A 37 -6.28 18.44 16.09
C ASP A 37 -5.07 19.06 15.38
N GLY A 38 -4.97 18.95 14.05
CA GLY A 38 -3.89 19.50 13.23
C GLY A 38 -2.56 18.74 13.34
N LEU A 39 -2.48 17.67 14.14
CA LEU A 39 -1.26 16.88 14.29
C LEU A 39 -1.06 15.94 13.08
N PRO A 40 0.20 15.60 12.73
CA PRO A 40 0.46 14.61 11.71
C PRO A 40 -0.07 13.24 12.14
N LEU A 41 -0.38 12.36 11.17
CA LEU A 41 -0.79 10.97 11.47
C LEU A 41 0.36 10.18 12.11
N GLY A 42 1.62 10.51 11.81
CA GLY A 42 2.80 9.86 12.37
C GLY A 42 3.06 8.45 11.82
N HIS A 43 2.49 8.13 10.66
CA HIS A 43 2.66 6.83 10.01
C HIS A 43 4.03 6.67 9.33
N LEU A 44 4.36 5.42 9.03
CA LEU A 44 5.46 5.03 8.14
C LEU A 44 4.88 4.30 6.90
N PRO A 45 5.59 4.28 5.76
CA PRO A 45 5.14 3.56 4.56
C PRO A 45 4.85 2.07 4.84
N GLY A 46 3.70 1.60 4.36
CA GLY A 46 3.23 0.23 4.57
C GLY A 46 2.28 0.05 5.75
N GLN A 47 2.11 1.06 6.61
CA GLN A 47 1.13 1.03 7.69
C GLN A 47 -0.28 1.35 7.19
N PHE A 48 -1.27 1.01 8.03
CA PHE A 48 -2.69 1.23 7.78
C PHE A 48 -3.35 1.96 8.95
N VAL A 49 -4.57 2.40 8.74
CA VAL A 49 -5.46 2.96 9.76
C VAL A 49 -6.77 2.18 9.79
N GLN A 50 -7.43 2.15 10.94
CA GLN A 50 -8.85 1.77 11.04
C GLN A 50 -9.69 3.02 10.82
N VAL A 51 -10.45 3.03 9.74
CA VAL A 51 -11.41 4.09 9.43
C VAL A 51 -12.75 3.73 10.04
N SER A 52 -13.34 4.65 10.81
CA SER A 52 -14.63 4.49 11.47
C SER A 52 -15.67 5.42 10.85
N LEU A 53 -16.84 4.90 10.54
CA LEU A 53 -18.01 5.69 10.15
C LEU A 53 -19.17 5.34 11.09
N LEU A 54 -19.75 6.38 11.73
CA LEU A 54 -20.85 6.18 12.66
C LEU A 54 -22.04 5.47 11.97
N GLY A 55 -22.52 4.40 12.57
CA GLY A 55 -23.58 3.56 12.03
C GLY A 55 -23.14 2.51 10.99
N TRP A 56 -21.88 2.55 10.51
CA TRP A 56 -21.36 1.64 9.48
C TRP A 56 -20.24 0.71 9.97
N GLY A 57 -19.63 1.04 11.12
CA GLY A 57 -18.53 0.25 11.70
C GLY A 57 -17.14 0.76 11.30
N GLU A 58 -16.18 -0.16 11.18
CA GLU A 58 -14.78 0.14 10.90
C GLU A 58 -14.21 -0.77 9.81
N ALA A 59 -13.22 -0.25 9.07
CA ALA A 59 -12.42 -1.04 8.13
C ALA A 59 -10.95 -0.60 8.12
N PRO A 60 -10.01 -1.56 7.94
CA PRO A 60 -8.60 -1.25 7.74
C PRO A 60 -8.37 -0.71 6.33
N ILE A 61 -7.68 0.41 6.25
CA ILE A 61 -7.31 1.04 4.98
C ILE A 61 -5.83 1.43 5.05
N SER A 62 -5.04 0.99 4.09
CA SER A 62 -3.62 1.33 4.01
C SER A 62 -3.43 2.82 3.74
N VAL A 63 -2.41 3.43 4.35
CA VAL A 63 -2.05 4.81 4.07
C VAL A 63 -1.31 4.87 2.73
N ALA A 64 -1.81 5.70 1.82
CA ALA A 64 -1.31 5.80 0.45
C ALA A 64 -0.36 6.98 0.20
N SER A 65 -0.23 7.91 1.16
CA SER A 65 0.70 9.05 1.09
C SER A 65 1.97 8.79 1.89
N SER A 66 3.06 9.46 1.50
CA SER A 66 4.30 9.46 2.27
C SER A 66 4.17 10.27 3.56
N PRO A 67 4.81 9.84 4.67
CA PRO A 67 4.89 10.64 5.90
C PRO A 67 5.75 11.91 5.76
N THR A 68 6.47 12.06 4.66
CA THR A 68 7.25 13.26 4.32
C THR A 68 6.38 14.43 3.82
N ARG A 69 5.10 14.15 3.52
CA ARG A 69 4.14 15.13 3.00
C ARG A 69 3.21 15.55 4.12
N ASP A 70 3.51 16.72 4.71
CA ASP A 70 2.86 17.20 5.92
C ASP A 70 1.44 17.79 5.71
N GLY A 71 0.69 17.87 6.82
CA GLY A 71 -0.63 18.50 6.91
C GLY A 71 -1.81 17.63 6.48
N PHE A 72 -1.55 16.45 5.92
CA PHE A 72 -2.58 15.50 5.51
C PHE A 72 -2.04 14.08 5.42
N PHE A 73 -2.93 13.12 5.27
CA PHE A 73 -2.62 11.78 4.78
C PHE A 73 -3.68 11.33 3.77
N GLU A 74 -3.37 10.35 2.96
CA GLU A 74 -4.26 9.91 1.90
C GLU A 74 -4.57 8.42 2.01
N LEU A 75 -5.83 8.09 1.71
CA LEU A 75 -6.34 6.72 1.70
C LEU A 75 -6.89 6.40 0.32
N GLY A 76 -6.33 5.37 -0.34
CA GLY A 76 -6.89 4.80 -1.56
C GLY A 76 -7.93 3.74 -1.21
N VAL A 77 -9.19 3.98 -1.53
CA VAL A 77 -10.31 3.13 -1.09
C VAL A 77 -11.02 2.51 -2.28
N ARG A 78 -10.99 1.18 -2.33
CA ARG A 78 -11.78 0.39 -3.28
C ARG A 78 -13.19 0.14 -2.74
N ARG A 79 -14.20 0.31 -3.60
CA ARG A 79 -15.58 -0.06 -3.29
C ARG A 79 -15.74 -1.58 -3.36
N ALA A 80 -15.64 -2.27 -2.22
CA ALA A 80 -15.63 -3.73 -2.13
C ALA A 80 -16.68 -4.31 -1.16
N GLY A 81 -17.48 -3.48 -0.50
CA GLY A 81 -18.49 -3.94 0.47
C GLY A 81 -19.29 -2.77 1.04
N THR A 82 -20.15 -3.05 2.01
CA THR A 82 -21.10 -2.08 2.58
C THR A 82 -20.38 -0.86 3.16
N PHE A 83 -19.34 -1.09 3.98
CA PHE A 83 -18.56 0.00 4.61
C PHE A 83 -17.90 0.90 3.57
N THR A 84 -17.16 0.31 2.62
CA THR A 84 -16.47 1.09 1.59
C THR A 84 -17.43 1.75 0.61
N SER A 85 -18.62 1.17 0.38
CA SER A 85 -19.68 1.82 -0.39
C SER A 85 -20.23 3.05 0.33
N ALA A 86 -20.43 2.98 1.65
CA ALA A 86 -20.79 4.17 2.45
C ALA A 86 -19.68 5.22 2.42
N MET A 87 -18.41 4.81 2.56
CA MET A 87 -17.27 5.71 2.46
C MET A 87 -17.22 6.43 1.10
N HIS A 88 -17.57 5.75 0.02
CA HIS A 88 -17.63 6.35 -1.33
C HIS A 88 -18.70 7.43 -1.52
N THR A 89 -19.67 7.56 -0.61
CA THR A 89 -20.67 8.65 -0.63
C THR A 89 -20.18 9.92 0.03
N LEU A 90 -19.07 9.86 0.78
CA LEU A 90 -18.51 11.00 1.47
C LEU A 90 -17.85 11.98 0.49
N LYS A 91 -17.82 13.24 0.91
CA LYS A 91 -17.29 14.39 0.14
C LYS A 91 -16.39 15.26 1.01
N ALA A 92 -15.73 16.22 0.41
CA ALA A 92 -14.97 17.24 1.14
C ALA A 92 -15.84 17.95 2.18
N GLY A 93 -15.30 18.16 3.38
CA GLY A 93 -15.96 18.71 4.55
C GLY A 93 -16.67 17.68 5.44
N ASP A 94 -16.88 16.44 4.98
CA ASP A 94 -17.40 15.37 5.84
C ASP A 94 -16.31 14.91 6.83
N THR A 95 -16.75 14.33 7.96
CA THR A 95 -15.85 13.82 9.01
C THR A 95 -15.91 12.30 9.11
N LEU A 96 -14.83 11.72 9.58
CA LEU A 96 -14.70 10.31 9.89
C LEU A 96 -13.76 10.09 11.08
N GLY A 97 -13.83 8.92 11.68
CA GLY A 97 -12.94 8.54 12.77
C GLY A 97 -11.73 7.76 12.27
N ILE A 98 -10.55 8.03 12.83
CA ILE A 98 -9.32 7.31 12.51
C ILE A 98 -8.67 6.77 13.77
N ARG A 99 -8.35 5.48 13.77
CA ARG A 99 -7.46 4.85 14.76
C ARG A 99 -6.19 4.36 14.07
N GLY A 100 -5.06 4.53 14.72
CA GLY A 100 -3.76 4.17 14.18
C GLY A 100 -2.79 5.36 14.16
N PRO A 101 -1.66 5.25 13.43
CA PRO A 101 -1.33 4.19 12.47
C PRO A 101 -1.08 2.84 13.14
N PHE A 102 -1.39 1.75 12.45
CA PHE A 102 -1.21 0.40 12.93
C PHE A 102 -0.35 -0.43 11.96
N GLY A 103 0.13 -1.55 12.48
CA GLY A 103 0.89 -2.52 11.74
C GLY A 103 2.36 -2.18 11.54
N ARG A 104 3.12 -3.18 11.10
CA ARG A 104 4.54 -3.08 10.79
C ARG A 104 4.72 -2.41 9.41
N ALA A 105 5.54 -1.38 9.38
CA ALA A 105 5.92 -0.65 8.17
C ALA A 105 6.95 -1.41 7.32
N PHE A 106 7.24 -0.93 6.12
CA PHE A 106 8.47 -1.29 5.43
C PHE A 106 9.67 -0.89 6.27
N ASP A 107 10.66 -1.75 6.33
CA ASP A 107 11.90 -1.57 7.12
C ASP A 107 12.81 -0.55 6.43
N LEU A 108 12.49 0.74 6.57
CA LEU A 108 13.23 1.83 5.94
C LEU A 108 14.74 1.78 6.22
N PRO A 109 15.21 1.51 7.45
CA PRO A 109 16.63 1.31 7.72
C PRO A 109 17.29 0.26 6.82
N ARG A 110 16.64 -0.88 6.62
CA ARG A 110 17.15 -1.97 5.77
C ARG A 110 17.07 -1.66 4.28
N LEU A 111 16.11 -0.83 3.85
CA LEU A 111 15.98 -0.40 2.46
C LEU A 111 17.01 0.66 2.05
N ARG A 112 17.57 1.42 3.00
CA ARG A 112 18.55 2.47 2.71
C ARG A 112 19.80 1.89 2.06
N GLY A 113 20.30 2.60 1.04
CA GLY A 113 21.48 2.20 0.26
C GLY A 113 21.22 1.04 -0.70
N GLN A 114 20.05 0.44 -0.69
CA GLN A 114 19.72 -0.69 -1.58
C GLN A 114 19.08 -0.21 -2.89
N ASN A 115 19.23 -1.03 -3.93
CA ASN A 115 18.38 -0.94 -5.12
C ASN A 115 17.02 -1.54 -4.79
N LEU A 116 15.96 -0.96 -5.32
CA LEU A 116 14.59 -1.38 -5.00
C LEU A 116 13.84 -1.84 -6.25
N ILE A 117 13.11 -2.95 -6.12
CA ILE A 117 12.12 -3.40 -7.10
C ILE A 117 10.76 -3.34 -6.41
N LEU A 118 9.95 -2.34 -6.74
CA LEU A 118 8.65 -2.08 -6.15
C LEU A 118 7.56 -2.65 -7.07
N ILE A 119 6.94 -3.75 -6.66
CA ILE A 119 6.01 -4.54 -7.50
C ILE A 119 4.61 -4.42 -6.92
N SER A 120 3.67 -3.88 -7.69
CA SER A 120 2.30 -3.72 -7.23
C SER A 120 1.26 -4.15 -8.26
N GLY A 121 0.19 -4.80 -7.79
CA GLY A 121 -0.95 -5.23 -8.61
C GLY A 121 -2.25 -4.58 -8.16
N GLY A 122 -2.98 -3.97 -9.09
CA GLY A 122 -4.27 -3.33 -8.82
C GLY A 122 -4.23 -2.34 -7.67
N CYS A 123 -5.10 -2.53 -6.66
CA CYS A 123 -5.17 -1.68 -5.47
C CYS A 123 -3.89 -1.69 -4.62
N GLY A 124 -3.01 -2.68 -4.78
CA GLY A 124 -1.72 -2.74 -4.09
C GLY A 124 -0.79 -1.57 -4.41
N LEU A 125 -1.06 -0.81 -5.47
CA LEU A 125 -0.34 0.44 -5.73
C LEU A 125 -0.61 1.50 -4.65
N ALA A 126 -1.77 1.52 -4.00
CA ALA A 126 -2.08 2.51 -2.97
C ALA A 126 -1.13 2.44 -1.76
N PRO A 127 -0.96 1.31 -1.06
CA PRO A 127 0.06 1.19 -0.01
C PRO A 127 1.49 1.33 -0.53
N MET A 128 1.81 0.84 -1.73
CA MET A 128 3.13 0.99 -2.34
C MET A 128 3.47 2.45 -2.65
N ARG A 129 2.47 3.26 -3.04
CA ARG A 129 2.64 4.69 -3.34
C ARG A 129 3.26 5.46 -2.17
N SER A 130 2.89 5.12 -0.93
CA SER A 130 3.51 5.72 0.26
C SER A 130 5.03 5.52 0.28
N LEU A 131 5.51 4.33 -0.09
CA LEU A 131 6.95 4.04 -0.17
C LEU A 131 7.59 4.71 -1.40
N ILE A 132 6.93 4.70 -2.56
CA ILE A 132 7.45 5.35 -3.78
C ILE A 132 7.64 6.84 -3.53
N GLN A 133 6.64 7.52 -2.97
CA GLN A 133 6.72 8.94 -2.62
C GLN A 133 7.81 9.21 -1.56
N TYR A 134 7.98 8.32 -0.57
CA TYR A 134 9.07 8.44 0.40
C TYR A 134 10.44 8.38 -0.29
N CYS A 135 10.62 7.48 -1.24
CA CYS A 135 11.85 7.38 -2.03
C CYS A 135 12.05 8.58 -2.97
N GLU A 136 10.98 9.12 -3.52
CA GLU A 136 10.99 10.33 -4.35
C GLU A 136 11.44 11.57 -3.55
N ASP A 137 10.90 11.73 -2.35
CA ASP A 137 11.21 12.84 -1.46
C ASP A 137 12.60 12.73 -0.81
N ARG A 138 13.23 11.53 -0.85
CA ARG A 138 14.54 11.23 -0.26
C ARG A 138 15.48 10.48 -1.22
N PRO A 139 15.78 11.06 -2.39
CA PRO A 139 16.46 10.35 -3.48
C PRO A 139 17.88 9.88 -3.13
N ALA A 140 18.56 10.56 -2.22
CA ALA A 140 19.91 10.20 -1.81
C ALA A 140 19.99 8.98 -0.88
N GLU A 141 18.84 8.54 -0.32
CA GLU A 141 18.83 7.41 0.63
C GLU A 141 18.78 6.04 -0.09
N PHE A 142 18.48 5.98 -1.38
CA PHE A 142 18.26 4.73 -2.10
C PHE A 142 19.08 4.64 -3.38
N GLY A 143 19.41 3.41 -3.78
CA GLY A 143 20.02 3.11 -5.08
C GLY A 143 19.03 3.29 -6.24
N SER A 144 19.16 2.51 -7.30
CA SER A 144 18.21 2.49 -8.41
C SER A 144 16.85 1.94 -7.96
N ILE A 145 15.77 2.46 -8.55
CA ILE A 145 14.41 2.04 -8.19
C ILE A 145 13.65 1.66 -9.46
N SER A 146 13.20 0.42 -9.51
CA SER A 146 12.31 -0.10 -10.56
C SER A 146 10.89 -0.20 -10.01
N ILE A 147 9.92 0.39 -10.69
CA ILE A 147 8.49 0.30 -10.37
C ILE A 147 7.83 -0.60 -11.39
N LEU A 148 7.27 -1.73 -10.95
CA LEU A 148 6.49 -2.64 -11.77
C LEU A 148 5.03 -2.58 -11.33
N TYR A 149 4.15 -2.21 -12.24
CA TYR A 149 2.73 -2.12 -11.94
C TYR A 149 1.86 -2.91 -12.92
N GLY A 150 0.96 -3.73 -12.38
CA GLY A 150 -0.03 -4.48 -13.15
C GLY A 150 -1.45 -4.06 -12.81
N ALA A 151 -2.31 -3.88 -13.81
CA ALA A 151 -3.73 -3.61 -13.66
C ALA A 151 -4.56 -4.54 -14.54
N LYS A 152 -5.87 -4.65 -14.32
CA LYS A 152 -6.75 -5.48 -15.15
C LYS A 152 -6.89 -4.94 -16.57
N SER A 153 -7.07 -3.62 -16.68
CA SER A 153 -7.22 -2.92 -17.95
C SER A 153 -6.67 -1.50 -17.85
N PRO A 154 -6.51 -0.76 -18.96
CA PRO A 154 -6.06 0.63 -18.93
C PRO A 154 -6.91 1.55 -18.07
N VAL A 155 -8.23 1.32 -17.97
CA VAL A 155 -9.13 2.16 -17.16
C VAL A 155 -8.98 1.90 -15.67
N ASP A 156 -8.57 0.68 -15.27
CA ASP A 156 -8.38 0.26 -13.88
C ASP A 156 -7.04 0.67 -13.28
N ARG A 157 -6.20 1.39 -14.01
CA ARG A 157 -4.92 1.90 -13.49
C ARG A 157 -5.18 3.01 -12.47
N LEU A 158 -4.62 2.83 -11.28
CA LEU A 158 -4.61 3.86 -10.23
C LEU A 158 -3.56 4.92 -10.53
N PHE A 159 -3.74 6.12 -10.01
CA PHE A 159 -2.73 7.21 -10.00
C PHE A 159 -2.09 7.45 -11.38
N LYS A 160 -2.88 7.55 -12.43
CA LYS A 160 -2.42 7.63 -13.83
C LYS A 160 -1.45 8.78 -14.07
N GLU A 161 -1.69 9.93 -13.45
CA GLU A 161 -0.83 11.12 -13.56
C GLU A 161 0.51 10.90 -12.87
N GLU A 162 0.53 10.30 -11.66
CA GLU A 162 1.77 9.99 -10.95
C GLU A 162 2.56 8.89 -11.68
N LEU A 163 1.88 7.85 -12.21
CA LEU A 163 2.52 6.83 -13.02
C LEU A 163 3.23 7.45 -14.25
N ALA A 164 2.58 8.40 -14.92
CA ALA A 164 3.19 9.10 -16.05
C ALA A 164 4.38 9.98 -15.61
N ALA A 165 4.27 10.64 -14.45
CA ALA A 165 5.36 11.43 -13.90
C ALA A 165 6.55 10.56 -13.46
N TRP A 166 6.32 9.40 -12.85
CA TRP A 166 7.37 8.45 -12.49
C TRP A 166 8.06 7.85 -13.71
N ASP A 167 7.29 7.53 -14.77
CA ASP A 167 7.83 7.01 -16.04
C ASP A 167 8.70 8.04 -16.76
N ALA A 168 8.33 9.32 -16.69
CA ALA A 168 9.10 10.43 -17.25
C ALA A 168 10.32 10.83 -16.40
N SER A 169 10.39 10.37 -15.14
CA SER A 169 11.44 10.74 -14.20
C SER A 169 12.70 9.90 -14.42
N ALA A 170 13.86 10.53 -14.50
CA ALA A 170 15.15 9.84 -14.49
C ALA A 170 15.44 9.07 -13.18
N ARG A 171 14.62 9.26 -12.16
CA ARG A 171 14.77 8.62 -10.83
C ARG A 171 14.26 7.19 -10.81
N PHE A 172 13.24 6.87 -11.62
CA PHE A 172 12.56 5.58 -11.60
C PHE A 172 12.64 4.90 -12.97
N ALA A 173 12.82 3.58 -12.96
CA ALA A 173 12.58 2.74 -14.13
C ALA A 173 11.16 2.17 -14.01
N CYS A 174 10.19 2.76 -14.70
CA CYS A 174 8.79 2.38 -14.58
C CYS A 174 8.40 1.41 -15.69
N SER A 175 7.74 0.30 -15.36
CA SER A 175 7.19 -0.66 -16.31
C SER A 175 5.78 -1.05 -15.91
N MET A 176 4.87 -1.03 -16.89
CA MET A 176 3.46 -1.28 -16.63
C MET A 176 2.91 -2.39 -17.54
N THR A 177 1.98 -3.17 -17.01
CA THR A 177 1.21 -4.14 -17.77
C THR A 177 -0.27 -4.08 -17.43
N VAL A 178 -1.10 -4.52 -18.38
CA VAL A 178 -2.53 -4.76 -18.13
C VAL A 178 -2.87 -6.16 -18.61
N ASP A 179 -3.79 -6.84 -17.89
CA ASP A 179 -4.18 -8.21 -18.26
C ASP A 179 -4.82 -8.26 -19.64
N ASN A 180 -5.61 -7.23 -19.99
CA ASN A 180 -6.26 -7.13 -21.29
C ASN A 180 -6.48 -5.67 -21.71
N ILE A 181 -6.64 -5.48 -23.02
CA ILE A 181 -7.07 -4.22 -23.62
C ILE A 181 -8.39 -4.48 -24.31
N SER A 182 -9.42 -3.71 -24.00
CA SER A 182 -10.72 -3.77 -24.64
C SER A 182 -11.02 -2.49 -25.40
N GLY A 183 -11.55 -2.63 -26.63
CA GLY A 183 -12.04 -1.50 -27.40
C GLY A 183 -10.92 -0.58 -27.95
N ARG A 184 -11.14 0.75 -27.78
CA ARG A 184 -10.23 1.80 -28.33
C ARG A 184 -9.25 2.34 -27.28
N ASP A 185 -8.98 1.58 -26.21
CA ASP A 185 -8.10 2.02 -25.14
C ASP A 185 -6.65 2.15 -25.66
N CYS A 186 -6.06 3.35 -25.53
CA CYS A 186 -4.64 3.55 -25.78
C CYS A 186 -3.85 3.20 -24.54
N PHE A 187 -2.91 2.27 -24.66
CA PHE A 187 -1.99 1.87 -23.60
C PHE A 187 -0.58 1.66 -24.16
N SER A 188 0.40 2.32 -23.57
CA SER A 188 1.80 2.26 -24.02
C SER A 188 2.64 1.18 -23.32
N GLY A 189 2.05 0.46 -22.34
CA GLY A 189 2.72 -0.63 -21.64
C GLY A 189 2.53 -2.00 -22.30
N SER A 190 2.93 -3.06 -21.59
CA SER A 190 2.80 -4.45 -22.03
C SER A 190 1.39 -5.00 -21.75
N VAL A 191 0.96 -6.00 -22.51
CA VAL A 191 -0.27 -6.78 -22.23
C VAL A 191 0.13 -8.14 -21.70
N GLY A 192 -0.45 -8.53 -20.56
CA GLY A 192 -0.19 -9.79 -19.87
C GLY A 192 0.00 -9.60 -18.38
N LEU A 193 0.36 -10.69 -17.70
CA LEU A 193 0.55 -10.68 -16.25
C LEU A 193 1.82 -9.90 -15.85
N ILE A 194 1.80 -9.33 -14.66
CA ILE A 194 2.94 -8.56 -14.11
C ILE A 194 4.25 -9.36 -14.07
N THR A 195 4.18 -10.68 -13.97
CA THR A 195 5.34 -11.57 -14.01
C THR A 195 6.16 -11.43 -15.28
N ALA A 196 5.56 -11.02 -16.41
CA ALA A 196 6.27 -10.80 -17.67
C ALA A 196 7.26 -9.62 -17.60
N LEU A 197 7.10 -8.72 -16.63
CA LEU A 197 7.99 -7.58 -16.42
C LEU A 197 9.28 -7.94 -15.64
N ILE A 198 9.36 -9.13 -15.03
CA ILE A 198 10.50 -9.52 -14.17
C ILE A 198 11.69 -10.08 -14.97
N PRO A 199 11.51 -10.96 -15.96
CA PRO A 199 12.63 -11.53 -16.70
C PRO A 199 13.58 -10.50 -17.36
N PRO A 200 13.09 -9.37 -17.92
CA PRO A 200 13.98 -8.36 -18.51
C PRO A 200 14.81 -7.56 -17.51
N LEU A 201 14.43 -7.56 -16.21
CA LEU A 201 15.16 -6.79 -15.20
C LEU A 201 16.61 -7.28 -15.08
N THR A 202 17.52 -6.34 -14.93
CA THR A 202 18.92 -6.62 -14.57
C THR A 202 19.22 -5.99 -13.21
N PHE A 203 19.62 -6.81 -12.24
CA PHE A 203 19.97 -6.36 -10.90
C PHE A 203 20.95 -7.34 -10.24
N SER A 204 21.65 -6.86 -9.20
CA SER A 204 22.47 -7.72 -8.33
C SER A 204 21.62 -8.15 -7.14
N PRO A 205 21.46 -9.45 -6.87
CA PRO A 205 20.70 -9.96 -5.71
C PRO A 205 21.24 -9.45 -4.37
N ASP A 206 22.55 -9.25 -4.26
CA ASP A 206 23.19 -8.85 -2.99
C ASP A 206 22.91 -7.38 -2.59
N THR A 207 22.57 -6.53 -3.55
CA THR A 207 22.32 -5.10 -3.33
C THR A 207 20.87 -4.70 -3.64
N THR A 208 20.00 -5.65 -3.92
CA THR A 208 18.61 -5.37 -4.32
C THR A 208 17.62 -5.96 -3.33
N ILE A 209 16.58 -5.20 -3.03
CA ILE A 209 15.41 -5.63 -2.24
C ILE A 209 14.17 -5.46 -3.10
N ALA A 210 13.31 -6.47 -3.12
CA ALA A 210 11.98 -6.38 -3.72
C ALA A 210 10.90 -6.15 -2.67
N ALA A 211 9.94 -5.27 -2.96
CA ALA A 211 8.72 -5.11 -2.19
C ALA A 211 7.51 -5.44 -3.07
N ILE A 212 6.61 -6.29 -2.58
CA ILE A 212 5.47 -6.80 -3.33
C ILE A 212 4.17 -6.46 -2.60
N VAL A 213 3.23 -5.84 -3.30
CA VAL A 213 1.88 -5.56 -2.79
C VAL A 213 0.85 -5.84 -3.88
N GLY A 214 -0.13 -6.70 -3.61
CA GLY A 214 -1.13 -7.01 -4.62
C GLY A 214 -2.08 -8.15 -4.20
N PRO A 215 -2.87 -8.66 -5.14
CA PRO A 215 -3.81 -9.74 -4.86
C PRO A 215 -3.09 -11.05 -4.52
N PRO A 216 -3.69 -11.94 -3.70
CA PRO A 216 -3.06 -13.20 -3.27
C PRO A 216 -2.50 -14.06 -4.40
N ALA A 217 -3.20 -14.17 -5.53
CA ALA A 217 -2.76 -14.95 -6.68
C ALA A 217 -1.44 -14.46 -7.30
N MET A 218 -1.09 -13.18 -7.12
CA MET A 218 0.11 -12.56 -7.68
C MET A 218 1.38 -12.97 -6.94
N TYR A 219 1.32 -13.10 -5.61
CA TYR A 219 2.52 -13.28 -4.78
C TYR A 219 3.36 -14.49 -5.21
N ARG A 220 2.76 -15.67 -5.29
CA ARG A 220 3.49 -16.91 -5.62
C ARG A 220 4.18 -16.85 -6.97
N ALA A 221 3.51 -16.29 -7.97
CA ALA A 221 4.04 -16.18 -9.32
C ALA A 221 5.20 -15.16 -9.39
N VAL A 222 5.04 -13.99 -8.76
CA VAL A 222 6.09 -12.95 -8.70
C VAL A 222 7.31 -13.44 -7.91
N ILE A 223 7.11 -14.06 -6.76
CA ILE A 223 8.18 -14.62 -5.92
C ILE A 223 8.97 -15.68 -6.70
N ALA A 224 8.29 -16.58 -7.41
CA ALA A 224 8.94 -17.61 -8.21
C ALA A 224 9.85 -17.00 -9.29
N GLU A 225 9.40 -15.92 -9.97
CA GLU A 225 10.24 -15.23 -10.96
C GLU A 225 11.44 -14.51 -10.32
N LEU A 226 11.27 -13.90 -9.15
CA LEU A 226 12.38 -13.26 -8.42
C LEU A 226 13.41 -14.30 -7.95
N HIS A 227 12.96 -15.45 -7.44
CA HIS A 227 13.84 -16.56 -7.05
C HIS A 227 14.63 -17.13 -8.25
N LYS A 228 14.01 -17.26 -9.45
CA LYS A 228 14.72 -17.66 -10.68
C LYS A 228 15.85 -16.69 -11.05
N LYS A 229 15.73 -15.43 -10.64
CA LYS A 229 16.76 -14.40 -10.82
C LYS A 229 17.76 -14.34 -9.67
N GLY A 230 17.68 -15.26 -8.71
CA GLY A 230 18.60 -15.40 -7.58
C GLY A 230 18.30 -14.47 -6.40
N LEU A 231 17.15 -13.78 -6.35
CA LEU A 231 16.81 -12.94 -5.21
C LEU A 231 16.33 -13.83 -4.04
N PRO A 232 17.01 -13.85 -2.88
CA PRO A 232 16.65 -14.74 -1.76
C PRO A 232 15.45 -14.19 -0.97
N SER A 233 14.76 -15.08 -0.23
CA SER A 233 13.55 -14.76 0.53
C SER A 233 13.73 -13.65 1.57
N ASP A 234 14.89 -13.54 2.17
CA ASP A 234 15.19 -12.49 3.14
C ASP A 234 15.36 -11.09 2.50
N ARG A 235 15.42 -11.00 1.16
CA ARG A 235 15.44 -9.76 0.39
C ARG A 235 14.12 -9.45 -0.32
N ILE A 236 13.06 -10.16 0.02
CA ILE A 236 11.71 -9.93 -0.51
C ILE A 236 10.80 -9.53 0.64
N ALA A 237 10.27 -8.32 0.60
CA ALA A 237 9.23 -7.86 1.51
C ALA A 237 7.86 -8.02 0.83
N VAL A 238 6.87 -8.52 1.57
CA VAL A 238 5.49 -8.67 1.09
C VAL A 238 4.55 -7.94 2.03
N SER A 239 3.58 -7.20 1.51
CA SER A 239 2.53 -6.57 2.30
C SER A 239 1.23 -7.33 2.10
N LEU A 240 0.82 -8.08 3.10
CA LEU A 240 -0.32 -8.99 3.03
C LEU A 240 -1.63 -8.31 3.40
N GLU A 241 -2.69 -8.70 2.71
CA GLU A 241 -4.06 -8.33 3.05
C GLU A 241 -4.74 -9.46 3.83
N ARG A 242 -5.40 -9.11 4.94
CA ARG A 242 -6.22 -10.01 5.76
C ARG A 242 -7.45 -9.27 6.24
N GLN A 243 -8.51 -10.01 6.52
CA GLN A 243 -9.66 -9.43 7.20
C GLN A 243 -9.24 -9.01 8.61
N MET A 244 -9.24 -7.71 8.87
CA MET A 244 -8.93 -7.14 10.17
C MET A 244 -10.20 -6.53 10.77
N ARG A 245 -10.39 -6.68 12.08
CA ARG A 245 -11.49 -6.06 12.81
C ARG A 245 -10.98 -5.12 13.88
N CYS A 246 -10.15 -5.60 14.81
CA CYS A 246 -9.66 -4.76 15.91
C CYS A 246 -8.48 -3.87 15.53
N GLY A 247 -7.63 -4.28 14.58
CA GLY A 247 -6.41 -3.59 14.18
C GLY A 247 -5.23 -3.67 15.15
N VAL A 248 -5.39 -4.33 16.32
CA VAL A 248 -4.48 -4.27 17.47
C VAL A 248 -4.13 -5.65 18.06
N GLY A 249 -4.16 -6.71 17.25
CA GLY A 249 -3.71 -8.06 17.65
C GLY A 249 -4.61 -8.78 18.65
N LYS A 250 -5.88 -8.35 18.86
CA LYS A 250 -6.72 -8.87 19.94
C LYS A 250 -7.75 -9.90 19.49
N CYS A 251 -8.35 -9.73 18.32
CA CYS A 251 -9.52 -10.53 17.94
C CYS A 251 -9.20 -11.81 17.14
N GLY A 252 -7.97 -12.00 16.68
CA GLY A 252 -7.54 -13.19 15.96
C GLY A 252 -7.96 -13.27 14.48
N HIS A 253 -8.83 -12.36 13.97
CA HIS A 253 -9.36 -12.44 12.60
C HIS A 253 -8.29 -12.39 11.50
N CYS A 254 -7.19 -11.69 11.73
CA CYS A 254 -6.11 -11.52 10.77
C CYS A 254 -4.93 -12.46 11.01
N SER A 255 -5.12 -13.53 11.79
CA SER A 255 -4.04 -14.46 12.12
C SER A 255 -3.51 -15.21 10.90
N ILE A 256 -2.22 -15.41 10.88
CA ILE A 256 -1.48 -16.31 10.00
C ILE A 256 -0.73 -17.22 10.96
N GLU A 257 -1.31 -18.38 11.30
CA GLU A 257 -0.86 -19.24 12.40
C GLU A 257 -0.70 -18.44 13.72
N HIS A 258 0.53 -18.23 14.18
CA HIS A 258 0.84 -17.52 15.42
C HIS A 258 1.05 -16.00 15.25
N LEU A 259 1.05 -15.50 14.01
CA LEU A 259 1.23 -14.07 13.70
C LEU A 259 -0.11 -13.38 13.49
N TYR A 260 -0.21 -12.12 13.88
CA TYR A 260 -1.34 -11.24 13.59
C TYR A 260 -0.96 -10.20 12.54
N CYS A 261 -1.56 -10.27 11.36
CA CYS A 261 -1.25 -9.35 10.26
C CYS A 261 -1.40 -7.87 10.65
N CYS A 262 -2.30 -7.54 11.57
CA CYS A 262 -2.49 -6.17 12.04
C CYS A 262 -1.43 -5.68 13.05
N GLN A 263 -0.60 -6.56 13.60
CA GLN A 263 0.42 -6.23 14.60
C GLN A 263 1.82 -6.60 14.10
N ASP A 264 2.01 -7.86 13.66
CA ASP A 264 3.29 -8.39 13.20
C ASP A 264 3.56 -8.03 11.72
N GLY A 265 2.49 -7.73 10.95
CA GLY A 265 2.47 -7.24 9.59
C GLY A 265 1.81 -5.85 9.51
N PRO A 266 1.26 -5.44 8.35
CA PRO A 266 1.05 -6.23 7.15
C PRO A 266 2.32 -6.52 6.33
N VAL A 267 3.41 -5.78 6.56
CA VAL A 267 4.68 -5.98 5.87
C VAL A 267 5.51 -7.03 6.59
N PHE A 268 5.81 -8.11 5.87
CA PHE A 268 6.67 -9.20 6.32
C PHE A 268 7.85 -9.38 5.37
N TRP A 269 8.99 -9.83 5.88
CA TRP A 269 10.00 -10.43 5.04
C TRP A 269 9.52 -11.84 4.64
N LEU A 270 9.75 -12.23 3.39
CA LEU A 270 9.24 -13.51 2.88
C LEU A 270 9.73 -14.69 3.72
N ASN A 271 11.00 -14.70 4.14
CA ASN A 271 11.57 -15.75 4.98
C ASN A 271 10.91 -15.87 6.37
N GLU A 272 10.16 -14.87 6.84
CA GLU A 272 9.41 -14.95 8.10
C GLU A 272 8.11 -15.73 7.96
N ILE A 273 7.55 -15.81 6.74
CA ILE A 273 6.19 -16.31 6.53
C ILE A 273 6.06 -17.40 5.46
N GLU A 274 7.07 -17.65 4.63
CA GLU A 274 6.96 -18.55 3.47
C GLU A 274 6.62 -20.00 3.84
N LEU A 275 6.95 -20.44 5.06
CA LEU A 275 6.63 -21.76 5.58
C LEU A 275 5.31 -21.81 6.35
N LEU A 276 4.68 -20.67 6.63
CA LEU A 276 3.41 -20.62 7.36
C LEU A 276 2.23 -20.96 6.44
N ARG A 277 1.34 -21.80 6.93
CA ARG A 277 0.16 -22.23 6.16
C ARG A 277 -0.76 -21.03 5.89
N GLY A 278 -1.12 -20.85 4.61
CA GLY A 278 -2.04 -19.80 4.19
C GLY A 278 -1.48 -18.38 4.30
N ALA A 279 -0.16 -18.21 4.44
CA ALA A 279 0.46 -16.88 4.40
C ALA A 279 0.36 -16.27 2.98
N LEU A 280 0.62 -17.07 1.92
CA LEU A 280 0.61 -16.68 0.51
C LEU A 280 -0.45 -17.43 -0.29
#